data_d789d4f4e7697669d207df11fe85a2eb
#
_entry.id   d789d4f4e7697669d207df11fe85a2eb
#
_cell.length_a   1.000
_cell.length_b   1.000
_cell.length_c   1.000
_cell.angle_alpha   90.00
_cell.angle_beta   90.00
_cell.angle_gamma   90.00
#
_symmetry.space_group_name_H-M   'P 1'
#
loop_
_entity.id
_entity.type
_entity.pdbx_description
1 polymer ?
#
loop_
_entity_poly.entity_id
_entity_poly.type
_entity_poly.pdbx_seq_one_letter_code
_entity_poly.pdbx_strand_id
1 'polypeptide(L)'
;MAEFSLPKNSKIGKGKHFPAQTGAKNTRTFKIYRWSPDDDSNPRTDTYEIDLDACGPMVLDALIKIKNEIDPTLTFRRSCREGICGSCAMNIDGTNTLACTRAIADCGKAEVPIYPLPHMSVVKDLVPDLTHFYAQYASIKPWIRTQTPPPPDRERLQSPEDRKKLDGLYECILCACCSTSCPSYWWNGERYLGPAILLQAYRWIVDSRDEDTGARLDELEDPFKLYRCHTIMNCSRTCPKGLNPALAIAEIKKLMMARRA
;
A
#
# COMPACT_ATOMS: atom_id res chain seq x y z
N MET A 1 -25.18 -18.85 -27.65
CA MET A 1 -23.83 -18.23 -27.50
C MET A 1 -23.83 -17.49 -26.18
N ALA A 2 -22.82 -17.68 -25.32
CA ALA A 2 -22.69 -16.92 -24.10
C ALA A 2 -22.31 -15.48 -24.48
N GLU A 3 -23.11 -14.51 -24.07
CA GLU A 3 -22.83 -13.10 -24.29
C GLU A 3 -21.95 -12.60 -23.14
N PHE A 4 -20.73 -12.21 -23.43
CA PHE A 4 -19.83 -11.63 -22.44
C PHE A 4 -20.20 -10.15 -22.24
N SER A 5 -20.88 -9.87 -21.17
CA SER A 5 -21.09 -8.48 -20.72
C SER A 5 -20.02 -8.09 -19.70
N LEU A 6 -19.40 -6.91 -19.89
CA LEU A 6 -18.49 -6.36 -18.90
C LEU A 6 -19.27 -5.97 -17.65
N PRO A 7 -18.71 -6.21 -16.44
CA PRO A 7 -19.36 -5.75 -15.22
C PRO A 7 -19.62 -4.26 -15.25
N LYS A 8 -20.66 -3.81 -14.55
CA LYS A 8 -20.92 -2.40 -14.28
C LYS A 8 -19.65 -1.78 -13.67
N ASN A 9 -19.33 -0.56 -14.04
CA ASN A 9 -18.11 0.15 -13.62
C ASN A 9 -16.77 -0.40 -14.17
N SER A 10 -16.78 -1.30 -15.13
CA SER A 10 -15.56 -1.84 -15.74
C SER A 10 -14.91 -0.91 -16.78
N LYS A 11 -15.61 0.14 -17.21
CA LYS A 11 -15.12 1.12 -18.18
C LYS A 11 -14.86 2.46 -17.50
N ILE A 12 -13.65 3.02 -17.70
CA ILE A 12 -13.32 4.37 -17.27
C ILE A 12 -13.66 5.33 -18.41
N GLY A 13 -14.61 6.21 -18.16
CA GLY A 13 -15.03 7.24 -19.11
C GLY A 13 -14.15 8.48 -19.09
N LYS A 14 -14.30 9.34 -20.11
CA LYS A 14 -13.74 10.69 -20.12
C LYS A 14 -14.56 11.55 -19.14
N GLY A 15 -13.87 12.24 -18.24
CA GLY A 15 -14.48 13.11 -17.25
C GLY A 15 -14.38 14.59 -17.63
N LYS A 16 -14.38 15.44 -16.59
CA LYS A 16 -14.30 16.88 -16.70
C LYS A 16 -12.87 17.36 -17.00
N HIS A 17 -12.74 18.52 -17.62
CA HIS A 17 -11.46 19.19 -17.82
C HIS A 17 -11.47 20.53 -17.08
N PHE A 18 -10.47 20.75 -16.26
CA PHE A 18 -10.23 21.96 -15.50
C PHE A 18 -8.94 22.60 -16.01
N PRO A 19 -9.04 23.64 -16.88
CA PRO A 19 -7.87 24.31 -17.45
C PRO A 19 -7.11 25.09 -16.37
N ALA A 20 -5.84 25.35 -16.63
CA ALA A 20 -5.03 26.22 -15.81
C ALA A 20 -5.57 27.65 -15.80
N GLN A 21 -5.25 28.42 -14.77
CA GLN A 21 -5.59 29.85 -14.72
C GLN A 21 -4.91 30.61 -15.86
N THR A 22 -5.59 31.62 -16.36
CA THR A 22 -5.08 32.49 -17.44
C THR A 22 -3.74 33.11 -17.02
N GLY A 23 -2.70 32.92 -17.85
CA GLY A 23 -1.37 33.46 -17.60
C GLY A 23 -0.37 32.47 -16.98
N ALA A 24 -0.79 31.26 -16.59
CA ALA A 24 0.12 30.21 -16.13
C ALA A 24 1.10 29.80 -17.24
N LYS A 25 2.41 29.78 -16.92
CA LYS A 25 3.48 29.47 -17.89
C LYS A 25 4.09 28.11 -17.69
N ASN A 26 4.01 27.56 -16.47
CA ASN A 26 4.63 26.29 -16.06
C ASN A 26 3.55 25.34 -15.60
N THR A 27 2.82 24.74 -16.53
CA THR A 27 1.67 23.89 -16.22
C THR A 27 2.01 22.41 -16.28
N ARG A 28 1.39 21.63 -15.39
CA ARG A 28 1.42 20.15 -15.40
C ARG A 28 -0.01 19.61 -15.41
N THR A 29 -0.23 18.60 -16.23
CA THR A 29 -1.54 17.96 -16.35
C THR A 29 -1.61 16.74 -15.43
N PHE A 30 -2.65 16.68 -14.60
CA PHE A 30 -2.97 15.52 -13.76
C PHE A 30 -4.26 14.87 -14.25
N LYS A 31 -4.22 13.56 -14.49
CA LYS A 31 -5.40 12.75 -14.85
C LYS A 31 -5.81 11.91 -13.66
N ILE A 32 -6.88 12.28 -13.00
CA ILE A 32 -7.28 11.70 -11.72
C ILE A 32 -8.53 10.85 -11.88
N TYR A 33 -8.45 9.61 -11.39
CA TYR A 33 -9.59 8.72 -11.30
C TYR A 33 -10.64 9.28 -10.35
N ARG A 34 -11.90 9.31 -10.82
CA ARG A 34 -13.05 9.81 -10.08
C ARG A 34 -14.19 8.79 -10.12
N TRP A 35 -14.71 8.48 -8.95
CA TRP A 35 -15.88 7.63 -8.78
C TRP A 35 -16.53 7.90 -7.42
N SER A 36 -17.86 7.85 -7.37
CA SER A 36 -18.64 7.94 -6.12
C SER A 36 -19.62 6.78 -6.05
N PRO A 37 -19.82 6.17 -4.88
CA PRO A 37 -20.85 5.17 -4.69
C PRO A 37 -22.27 5.76 -4.81
N ASP A 38 -22.41 7.09 -4.66
CA ASP A 38 -23.69 7.80 -4.76
C ASP A 38 -24.15 7.98 -6.21
N ASP A 39 -23.21 7.82 -7.17
CA ASP A 39 -23.49 7.96 -8.59
C ASP A 39 -23.66 6.59 -9.24
N ASP A 40 -24.71 6.38 -10.00
CA ASP A 40 -24.96 5.15 -10.77
C ASP A 40 -24.19 5.13 -12.11
N SER A 41 -23.07 5.82 -12.17
CA SER A 41 -22.25 6.00 -13.37
C SER A 41 -20.94 5.20 -13.29
N ASN A 42 -20.38 4.88 -14.47
CA ASN A 42 -19.03 4.33 -14.55
C ASN A 42 -17.99 5.32 -14.01
N PRO A 43 -16.85 4.82 -13.50
CA PRO A 43 -15.73 5.67 -13.17
C PRO A 43 -15.29 6.52 -14.37
N ARG A 44 -14.76 7.69 -14.10
CA ARG A 44 -14.22 8.61 -15.11
C ARG A 44 -12.83 9.08 -14.73
N THR A 45 -12.12 9.69 -15.67
CA THR A 45 -10.86 10.39 -15.42
C THR A 45 -11.07 11.88 -15.64
N ASP A 46 -10.98 12.66 -14.57
CA ASP A 46 -10.97 14.12 -14.66
C ASP A 46 -9.55 14.63 -14.91
N THR A 47 -9.41 15.68 -15.70
CA THR A 47 -8.14 16.29 -16.11
C THR A 47 -8.00 17.65 -15.45
N TYR A 48 -6.89 17.88 -14.74
CA TYR A 48 -6.58 19.12 -14.05
C TYR A 48 -5.25 19.66 -14.54
N GLU A 49 -5.22 20.91 -15.02
CA GLU A 49 -4.00 21.62 -15.38
C GLU A 49 -3.59 22.52 -14.21
N ILE A 50 -2.44 22.25 -13.62
CA ILE A 50 -1.94 22.93 -12.42
C ILE A 50 -0.72 23.76 -12.77
N ASP A 51 -0.75 25.04 -12.39
CA ASP A 51 0.42 25.90 -12.41
C ASP A 51 1.39 25.48 -11.31
N LEU A 52 2.57 25.01 -11.71
CA LEU A 52 3.61 24.54 -10.80
C LEU A 52 4.32 25.68 -10.07
N ASP A 53 4.30 26.90 -10.60
CA ASP A 53 4.90 28.07 -9.95
C ASP A 53 4.10 28.47 -8.69
N ALA A 54 2.82 28.09 -8.65
CA ALA A 54 1.91 28.30 -7.51
C ALA A 54 1.58 27.00 -6.76
N CYS A 55 2.41 25.94 -6.91
CA CYS A 55 2.19 24.64 -6.30
C CYS A 55 3.45 24.14 -5.60
N GLY A 56 3.31 23.40 -4.49
CA GLY A 56 4.44 22.71 -3.91
C GLY A 56 4.96 21.55 -4.78
N PRO A 57 6.16 21.02 -4.50
CA PRO A 57 6.87 20.11 -5.40
C PRO A 57 6.34 18.67 -5.42
N MET A 58 5.51 18.28 -4.45
CA MET A 58 5.03 16.90 -4.31
C MET A 58 3.66 16.69 -4.97
N VAL A 59 3.40 15.48 -5.42
CA VAL A 59 2.07 15.10 -5.96
C VAL A 59 0.96 15.39 -4.95
N LEU A 60 1.21 15.18 -3.64
CA LEU A 60 0.24 15.52 -2.61
C LEU A 60 -0.09 17.02 -2.59
N ASP A 61 0.87 17.89 -2.87
CA ASP A 61 0.63 19.34 -2.90
C ASP A 61 -0.33 19.71 -4.04
N ALA A 62 -0.14 19.09 -5.22
CA ALA A 62 -1.07 19.25 -6.33
C ALA A 62 -2.48 18.73 -5.99
N LEU A 63 -2.61 17.58 -5.34
CA LEU A 63 -3.92 17.04 -4.90
C LEU A 63 -4.60 17.98 -3.90
N ILE A 64 -3.84 18.54 -2.95
CA ILE A 64 -4.37 19.51 -1.96
C ILE A 64 -4.82 20.78 -2.67
N LYS A 65 -4.02 21.32 -3.61
CA LYS A 65 -4.37 22.49 -4.41
C LYS A 65 -5.64 22.26 -5.21
N ILE A 66 -5.75 21.12 -5.89
CA ILE A 66 -6.98 20.73 -6.63
C ILE A 66 -8.19 20.76 -5.70
N LYS A 67 -8.09 20.07 -4.55
CA LYS A 67 -9.20 19.98 -3.60
C LYS A 67 -9.61 21.33 -3.01
N ASN A 68 -8.66 22.20 -2.71
CA ASN A 68 -8.94 23.46 -2.03
C ASN A 68 -9.39 24.58 -2.96
N GLU A 69 -8.88 24.59 -4.21
CA GLU A 69 -9.03 25.75 -5.10
C GLU A 69 -9.86 25.44 -6.36
N ILE A 70 -9.93 24.15 -6.80
CA ILE A 70 -10.51 23.79 -8.09
C ILE A 70 -11.73 22.90 -7.94
N ASP A 71 -11.59 21.78 -7.21
CA ASP A 71 -12.64 20.77 -7.06
C ASP A 71 -12.67 20.18 -5.64
N PRO A 72 -13.48 20.75 -4.75
CA PRO A 72 -13.57 20.31 -3.36
C PRO A 72 -14.16 18.91 -3.19
N THR A 73 -14.75 18.33 -4.24
CA THR A 73 -15.33 16.99 -4.20
C THR A 73 -14.29 15.87 -4.30
N LEU A 74 -13.05 16.18 -4.74
CA LEU A 74 -11.97 15.20 -4.83
C LEU A 74 -11.68 14.58 -3.47
N THR A 75 -11.70 13.23 -3.39
CA THR A 75 -11.53 12.50 -2.14
C THR A 75 -10.24 11.67 -2.14
N PHE A 76 -9.39 11.90 -1.14
CA PHE A 76 -8.17 11.13 -0.89
C PHE A 76 -7.81 11.17 0.60
N ARG A 77 -6.97 10.21 1.05
CA ARG A 77 -6.44 10.19 2.42
C ARG A 77 -5.09 10.88 2.47
N ARG A 78 -4.83 11.61 3.54
CA ARG A 78 -3.54 12.20 3.86
C ARG A 78 -3.38 12.44 5.35
N SER A 79 -2.14 12.51 5.85
CA SER A 79 -1.85 12.91 7.23
C SER A 79 -0.44 13.48 7.36
N CYS A 80 0.60 12.67 7.58
CA CYS A 80 1.93 13.07 8.02
C CYS A 80 2.72 13.95 7.05
N ARG A 81 2.55 13.82 5.74
CA ARG A 81 3.30 14.49 4.67
C ARG A 81 4.80 14.14 4.56
N GLU A 82 5.28 13.16 5.31
CA GLU A 82 6.69 12.78 5.43
C GLU A 82 6.96 11.28 5.23
N GLY A 83 6.02 10.55 4.64
CA GLY A 83 6.21 9.14 4.32
C GLY A 83 6.14 8.18 5.52
N ILE A 84 5.45 8.55 6.62
CA ILE A 84 5.38 7.74 7.85
C ILE A 84 4.02 7.07 8.05
N CYS A 85 2.91 7.74 7.75
CA CYS A 85 1.58 7.19 8.05
C CYS A 85 1.00 6.26 6.98
N GLY A 86 1.54 6.24 5.77
CA GLY A 86 1.05 5.40 4.67
C GLY A 86 -0.30 5.81 4.06
N SER A 87 -1.02 6.78 4.64
CA SER A 87 -2.40 7.09 4.27
C SER A 87 -2.58 7.63 2.84
N CYS A 88 -1.58 8.31 2.29
CA CYS A 88 -1.61 8.85 0.93
C CYS A 88 -1.08 7.88 -0.14
N ALA A 89 -1.11 6.57 0.14
CA ALA A 89 -0.72 5.55 -0.82
C ALA A 89 -1.73 5.48 -1.97
N MET A 90 -1.22 5.55 -3.20
CA MET A 90 -2.02 5.48 -4.43
C MET A 90 -1.12 5.08 -5.61
N ASN A 91 -1.70 4.83 -6.76
CA ASN A 91 -0.95 4.60 -7.99
C ASN A 91 -0.71 5.92 -8.69
N ILE A 92 0.55 6.33 -8.81
CA ILE A 92 0.99 7.57 -9.43
C ILE A 92 1.90 7.22 -10.60
N ASP A 93 1.53 7.63 -11.79
CA ASP A 93 2.29 7.39 -13.04
C ASP A 93 2.66 5.88 -13.21
N GLY A 94 1.69 5.00 -12.89
CA GLY A 94 1.84 3.55 -13.00
C GLY A 94 2.59 2.87 -11.82
N THR A 95 3.04 3.64 -10.83
CA THR A 95 3.75 3.11 -9.65
C THR A 95 2.94 3.29 -8.38
N ASN A 96 2.79 2.22 -7.57
CA ASN A 96 2.17 2.34 -6.24
C ASN A 96 3.18 3.00 -5.29
N THR A 97 2.87 4.18 -4.80
CA THR A 97 3.76 4.97 -3.94
C THR A 97 2.97 5.95 -3.07
N LEU A 98 3.67 6.77 -2.29
CA LEU A 98 3.07 7.78 -1.42
C LEU A 98 3.05 9.14 -2.14
N ALA A 99 1.90 9.78 -2.18
CA ALA A 99 1.77 11.10 -2.82
C ALA A 99 2.60 12.20 -2.11
N CYS A 100 2.85 12.06 -0.80
CA CYS A 100 3.61 13.04 -0.03
C CYS A 100 5.13 13.01 -0.26
N THR A 101 5.66 11.90 -0.82
CA THR A 101 7.10 11.73 -1.10
C THR A 101 7.41 11.55 -2.58
N ARG A 102 6.39 11.50 -3.44
CA ARG A 102 6.58 11.47 -4.89
C ARG A 102 6.68 12.88 -5.43
N ALA A 103 7.85 13.29 -5.90
CA ALA A 103 8.02 14.59 -6.53
C ALA A 103 7.30 14.63 -7.89
N ILE A 104 6.68 15.77 -8.22
CA ILE A 104 6.03 15.98 -9.52
C ILE A 104 7.07 15.90 -10.65
N ALA A 105 8.28 16.39 -10.41
CA ALA A 105 9.40 16.33 -11.35
C ALA A 105 9.84 14.90 -11.71
N ASP A 106 9.65 13.94 -10.79
CA ASP A 106 10.00 12.53 -11.01
C ASP A 106 8.94 11.75 -11.80
N CYS A 107 7.79 12.37 -12.10
CA CYS A 107 6.77 11.77 -12.95
C CYS A 107 7.19 11.93 -14.41
N GLY A 108 7.42 10.81 -15.10
CA GLY A 108 8.04 10.80 -16.43
C GLY A 108 7.16 11.28 -17.57
N LYS A 109 5.84 11.24 -17.42
CA LYS A 109 4.89 11.60 -18.50
C LYS A 109 4.47 13.06 -18.41
N ALA A 110 4.15 13.66 -19.56
CA ALA A 110 3.59 15.01 -19.62
C ALA A 110 2.27 15.11 -18.84
N GLU A 111 1.46 14.07 -18.92
CA GLU A 111 0.22 13.88 -18.15
C GLU A 111 0.48 12.87 -17.04
N VAL A 112 0.22 13.21 -15.78
CA VAL A 112 0.42 12.36 -14.62
C VAL A 112 -0.89 11.65 -14.28
N PRO A 113 -1.04 10.35 -14.60
CA PRO A 113 -2.21 9.60 -14.20
C PRO A 113 -2.13 9.24 -12.72
N ILE A 114 -3.25 9.42 -12.00
CA ILE A 114 -3.39 9.09 -10.58
C ILE A 114 -4.64 8.24 -10.39
N TYR A 115 -4.43 7.06 -9.81
CA TYR A 115 -5.48 6.07 -9.52
C TYR A 115 -5.43 5.64 -8.05
N PRO A 116 -6.51 5.10 -7.49
CA PRO A 116 -6.44 4.42 -6.20
C PRO A 116 -5.48 3.21 -6.29
N LEU A 117 -5.09 2.66 -5.15
CA LEU A 117 -4.32 1.41 -5.13
C LEU A 117 -5.09 0.31 -5.90
N PRO A 118 -4.44 -0.39 -6.84
CA PRO A 118 -5.11 -1.35 -7.71
C PRO A 118 -5.58 -2.59 -6.94
N HIS A 119 -6.59 -3.29 -7.49
CA HIS A 119 -7.14 -4.54 -6.96
C HIS A 119 -7.67 -4.47 -5.51
N MET A 120 -8.07 -3.29 -5.08
CA MET A 120 -8.87 -3.06 -3.88
C MET A 120 -10.19 -2.39 -4.27
N SER A 121 -11.27 -2.69 -3.56
CA SER A 121 -12.53 -1.98 -3.74
C SER A 121 -12.34 -0.48 -3.48
N VAL A 122 -12.98 0.36 -4.27
CA VAL A 122 -12.90 1.81 -4.11
C VAL A 122 -14.06 2.28 -3.25
N VAL A 123 -13.77 3.01 -2.18
CA VAL A 123 -14.78 3.68 -1.35
C VAL A 123 -15.29 4.94 -2.04
N LYS A 124 -14.37 5.78 -2.50
CA LYS A 124 -14.62 6.98 -3.31
C LYS A 124 -13.31 7.49 -3.90
N ASP A 125 -13.30 7.86 -5.16
CA ASP A 125 -12.15 8.44 -5.90
C ASP A 125 -10.84 7.67 -5.65
N LEU A 126 -9.90 8.28 -4.91
CA LEU A 126 -8.57 7.72 -4.61
C LEU A 126 -8.52 6.94 -3.28
N VAL A 127 -9.67 6.68 -2.66
CA VAL A 127 -9.77 6.02 -1.36
C VAL A 127 -10.11 4.54 -1.54
N PRO A 128 -9.14 3.61 -1.36
CA PRO A 128 -9.41 2.18 -1.35
C PRO A 128 -10.00 1.72 -0.02
N ASP A 129 -10.77 0.61 -0.05
CA ASP A 129 -11.18 -0.12 1.15
C ASP A 129 -10.03 -1.00 1.66
N LEU A 130 -9.59 -0.75 2.88
CA LEU A 130 -8.51 -1.49 3.54
C LEU A 130 -9.02 -2.49 4.58
N THR A 131 -10.33 -2.70 4.69
CA THR A 131 -10.92 -3.56 5.73
C THR A 131 -10.35 -4.97 5.70
N HIS A 132 -10.32 -5.60 4.53
CA HIS A 132 -9.76 -6.94 4.38
C HIS A 132 -8.25 -6.98 4.67
N PHE A 133 -7.49 -5.99 4.22
CA PHE A 133 -6.06 -5.86 4.47
C PHE A 133 -5.75 -5.82 5.98
N TYR A 134 -6.49 -5.03 6.74
CA TYR A 134 -6.33 -4.96 8.20
C TYR A 134 -6.85 -6.19 8.92
N ALA A 135 -7.87 -6.87 8.39
CA ALA A 135 -8.29 -8.18 8.92
C ALA A 135 -7.18 -9.23 8.77
N GLN A 136 -6.50 -9.26 7.62
CA GLN A 136 -5.32 -10.10 7.42
C GLN A 136 -4.17 -9.73 8.36
N TYR A 137 -3.93 -8.42 8.59
CA TYR A 137 -2.94 -7.98 9.57
C TYR A 137 -3.28 -8.44 11.00
N ALA A 138 -4.53 -8.27 11.42
CA ALA A 138 -4.98 -8.74 12.73
C ALA A 138 -4.83 -10.27 12.89
N SER A 139 -4.99 -11.04 11.81
CA SER A 139 -4.92 -12.52 11.84
C SER A 139 -3.53 -13.06 12.21
N ILE A 140 -2.46 -12.29 11.99
CA ILE A 140 -1.09 -12.70 12.39
C ILE A 140 -0.78 -12.31 13.83
N LYS A 141 -1.73 -11.74 14.58
CA LYS A 141 -1.56 -11.34 15.99
C LYS A 141 -0.31 -10.47 16.18
N PRO A 142 -0.31 -9.22 15.63
CA PRO A 142 0.87 -8.37 15.55
C PRO A 142 1.24 -7.71 16.89
N TRP A 143 1.51 -8.53 17.89
CA TRP A 143 1.99 -8.16 19.23
C TRP A 143 2.87 -9.27 19.80
N ILE A 144 3.72 -8.96 20.79
CA ILE A 144 4.56 -9.94 21.46
C ILE A 144 3.67 -10.95 22.20
N ARG A 145 3.92 -12.23 21.99
CA ARG A 145 3.23 -13.35 22.64
C ARG A 145 4.22 -14.02 23.59
N THR A 146 3.85 -14.08 24.86
CA THR A 146 4.71 -14.62 25.91
C THR A 146 3.94 -15.58 26.81
N GLN A 147 4.59 -16.64 27.24
CA GLN A 147 4.11 -17.62 28.23
C GLN A 147 4.63 -17.28 29.63
N THR A 148 5.80 -16.67 29.69
CA THR A 148 6.42 -16.26 30.97
C THR A 148 5.91 -14.88 31.41
N PRO A 149 5.72 -14.66 32.72
CA PRO A 149 5.38 -13.33 33.22
C PRO A 149 6.52 -12.34 32.96
N PRO A 150 6.22 -11.04 32.79
CA PRO A 150 7.25 -10.03 32.64
C PRO A 150 8.08 -9.94 33.95
N PRO A 151 9.37 -9.54 33.89
CA PRO A 151 10.14 -9.23 35.08
C PRO A 151 9.40 -8.19 35.94
N PRO A 152 9.39 -8.33 37.29
CA PRO A 152 8.55 -7.51 38.15
C PRO A 152 8.97 -6.02 38.21
N ASP A 153 10.23 -5.71 37.90
CA ASP A 153 10.87 -4.41 38.10
C ASP A 153 11.48 -3.82 36.81
N ARG A 154 11.35 -4.49 35.68
CA ARG A 154 11.95 -4.03 34.42
C ARG A 154 11.24 -4.60 33.20
N GLU A 155 11.54 -4.04 32.03
CA GLU A 155 11.08 -4.53 30.73
C GLU A 155 11.78 -5.83 30.31
N ARG A 156 11.20 -6.53 29.33
CA ARG A 156 11.87 -7.65 28.66
C ARG A 156 13.06 -7.11 27.85
N LEU A 157 14.26 -7.52 28.25
CA LEU A 157 15.48 -7.08 27.60
C LEU A 157 15.64 -7.72 26.21
N GLN A 158 16.27 -6.97 25.31
CA GLN A 158 16.68 -7.45 23.98
C GLN A 158 18.12 -7.01 23.74
N SER A 159 18.96 -7.90 23.22
CA SER A 159 20.34 -7.54 22.88
C SER A 159 20.36 -6.61 21.66
N PRO A 160 21.42 -5.78 21.49
CA PRO A 160 21.60 -5.00 20.25
C PRO A 160 21.61 -5.87 19.00
N GLU A 161 22.16 -7.06 19.05
CA GLU A 161 22.27 -8.04 17.96
C GLU A 161 20.87 -8.57 17.59
N ASP A 162 20.04 -8.88 18.57
CA ASP A 162 18.64 -9.30 18.35
C ASP A 162 17.79 -8.14 17.84
N ARG A 163 17.97 -6.95 18.40
CA ARG A 163 17.29 -5.75 17.90
C ARG A 163 17.59 -5.48 16.44
N LYS A 164 18.84 -5.69 16.01
CA LYS A 164 19.27 -5.51 14.61
C LYS A 164 18.54 -6.44 13.64
N LYS A 165 18.11 -7.62 14.06
CA LYS A 165 17.30 -8.55 13.24
C LYS A 165 15.96 -7.96 12.81
N LEU A 166 15.48 -6.94 13.51
CA LEU A 166 14.22 -6.24 13.20
C LEU A 166 14.37 -5.11 12.18
N ASP A 167 15.62 -4.70 11.85
CA ASP A 167 15.88 -3.66 10.87
C ASP A 167 15.40 -4.12 9.49
N GLY A 168 14.71 -3.21 8.79
CA GLY A 168 14.05 -3.53 7.52
C GLY A 168 12.69 -4.24 7.67
N LEU A 169 12.22 -4.47 8.88
CA LEU A 169 10.93 -5.10 9.18
C LEU A 169 9.99 -4.17 9.93
N TYR A 170 10.42 -3.59 11.05
CA TYR A 170 9.57 -2.74 11.89
C TYR A 170 9.24 -1.39 11.25
N GLU A 171 10.00 -0.94 10.27
CA GLU A 171 9.76 0.31 9.54
C GLU A 171 8.58 0.22 8.56
N CYS A 172 7.96 -0.93 8.43
CA CYS A 172 6.78 -1.09 7.59
C CYS A 172 5.60 -0.26 8.11
N ILE A 173 5.12 0.64 7.28
CA ILE A 173 4.04 1.60 7.58
C ILE A 173 2.64 1.11 7.15
N LEU A 174 2.50 -0.15 6.74
CA LEU A 174 1.23 -0.76 6.32
C LEU A 174 0.51 0.02 5.20
N CYS A 175 1.24 0.67 4.30
CA CYS A 175 0.67 1.47 3.22
C CYS A 175 -0.01 0.67 2.11
N ALA A 176 0.11 -0.65 2.11
CA ALA A 176 -0.42 -1.59 1.12
C ALA A 176 0.15 -1.49 -0.31
N CYS A 177 1.10 -0.60 -0.61
CA CYS A 177 1.70 -0.47 -1.95
C CYS A 177 2.25 -1.80 -2.47
N CYS A 178 2.95 -2.57 -1.64
CA CYS A 178 3.55 -3.84 -2.01
C CYS A 178 2.50 -4.95 -2.25
N SER A 179 1.46 -5.03 -1.42
CA SER A 179 0.37 -6.02 -1.57
C SER A 179 -0.42 -5.75 -2.84
N THR A 180 -0.75 -4.49 -3.12
CA THR A 180 -1.51 -4.10 -4.31
C THR A 180 -0.71 -4.12 -5.60
N SER A 181 0.61 -4.28 -5.55
CA SER A 181 1.46 -4.53 -6.75
C SER A 181 1.82 -6.00 -6.96
N CYS A 182 1.34 -6.90 -6.10
CA CYS A 182 1.64 -8.32 -6.18
C CYS A 182 0.59 -9.09 -7.00
N PRO A 183 0.94 -9.67 -8.16
CA PRO A 183 -0.02 -10.45 -8.96
C PRO A 183 -0.64 -11.62 -8.19
N SER A 184 0.13 -12.29 -7.33
CA SER A 184 -0.40 -13.37 -6.48
C SER A 184 -1.49 -12.86 -5.51
N TYR A 185 -1.36 -11.63 -5.02
CA TYR A 185 -2.37 -11.01 -4.16
C TYR A 185 -3.61 -10.58 -4.95
N TRP A 186 -3.45 -10.17 -6.21
CA TRP A 186 -4.58 -9.82 -7.06
C TRP A 186 -5.54 -11.00 -7.27
N TRP A 187 -4.98 -12.21 -7.46
CA TRP A 187 -5.76 -13.41 -7.81
C TRP A 187 -6.16 -14.27 -6.61
N ASN A 188 -5.49 -14.12 -5.46
CA ASN A 188 -5.73 -14.93 -4.26
C ASN A 188 -5.81 -14.07 -2.98
N GLY A 189 -6.19 -12.80 -3.09
CA GLY A 189 -6.19 -11.84 -1.98
C GLY A 189 -7.09 -12.26 -0.82
N GLU A 190 -8.09 -13.10 -1.07
CA GLU A 190 -8.99 -13.64 -0.04
C GLU A 190 -8.29 -14.59 0.94
N ARG A 191 -7.20 -15.26 0.53
CA ARG A 191 -6.48 -16.24 1.35
C ARG A 191 -4.99 -15.94 1.49
N TYR A 192 -4.34 -15.44 0.43
CA TYR A 192 -2.93 -15.09 0.46
C TYR A 192 -2.72 -13.81 1.29
N LEU A 193 -1.92 -13.92 2.34
CA LEU A 193 -1.67 -12.80 3.25
C LEU A 193 -0.97 -11.61 2.59
N GLY A 194 -0.28 -11.86 1.49
CA GLY A 194 0.43 -10.80 0.76
C GLY A 194 1.74 -10.35 1.40
N PRO A 195 2.53 -9.55 0.64
CA PRO A 195 3.89 -9.20 1.06
C PRO A 195 3.96 -8.38 2.34
N ALA A 196 3.04 -7.41 2.54
CA ALA A 196 3.06 -6.56 3.72
C ALA A 196 2.82 -7.35 5.01
N ILE A 197 1.80 -8.22 5.00
CA ILE A 197 1.41 -8.98 6.18
C ILE A 197 2.46 -10.06 6.49
N LEU A 198 3.02 -10.70 5.46
CA LEU A 198 4.09 -11.70 5.67
C LEU A 198 5.40 -11.06 6.16
N LEU A 199 5.74 -9.84 5.72
CA LEU A 199 6.85 -9.10 6.29
C LEU A 199 6.60 -8.80 7.77
N GLN A 200 5.41 -8.36 8.12
CA GLN A 200 5.03 -8.13 9.51
C GLN A 200 4.98 -9.42 10.33
N ALA A 201 4.54 -10.54 9.74
CA ALA A 201 4.61 -11.84 10.42
C ALA A 201 6.06 -12.22 10.76
N TYR A 202 6.98 -12.06 9.79
CA TYR A 202 8.40 -12.32 10.01
C TYR A 202 9.00 -11.45 11.11
N ARG A 203 8.61 -10.18 11.18
CA ARG A 203 9.03 -9.25 12.25
C ARG A 203 8.74 -9.82 13.64
N TRP A 204 7.58 -10.44 13.84
CA TRP A 204 7.22 -11.04 15.13
C TRP A 204 7.87 -12.41 15.36
N ILE A 205 8.12 -13.18 14.30
CA ILE A 205 8.79 -14.49 14.36
C ILE A 205 10.25 -14.34 14.81
N VAL A 206 10.94 -13.27 14.42
CA VAL A 206 12.36 -13.06 14.75
C VAL A 206 12.59 -12.16 15.97
N ASP A 207 11.53 -11.66 16.60
CA ASP A 207 11.65 -10.88 17.82
C ASP A 207 12.03 -11.80 18.99
N SER A 208 13.23 -11.63 19.55
CA SER A 208 13.77 -12.49 20.62
C SER A 208 12.95 -12.44 21.92
N ARG A 209 12.02 -11.51 22.04
CA ARG A 209 11.12 -11.37 23.18
C ARG A 209 9.82 -12.16 23.00
N ASP A 210 9.56 -12.64 21.77
CA ASP A 210 8.39 -13.47 21.45
C ASP A 210 8.70 -14.95 21.75
N GLU A 211 7.81 -15.62 22.47
CA GLU A 211 7.99 -17.01 22.90
C GLU A 211 7.17 -17.99 22.05
N ASP A 212 6.40 -17.50 21.08
CA ASP A 212 5.42 -18.28 20.31
C ASP A 212 5.82 -18.52 18.85
N THR A 213 7.11 -18.48 18.53
CA THR A 213 7.63 -18.66 17.15
C THR A 213 7.04 -19.91 16.48
N GLY A 214 6.95 -21.05 17.21
CA GLY A 214 6.38 -22.29 16.71
C GLY A 214 4.93 -22.12 16.27
N ALA A 215 4.08 -21.60 17.14
CA ALA A 215 2.67 -21.38 16.87
C ALA A 215 2.44 -20.37 15.75
N ARG A 216 3.29 -19.33 15.64
CA ARG A 216 3.22 -18.38 14.51
C ARG A 216 3.52 -19.04 13.17
N LEU A 217 4.49 -19.94 13.13
CA LEU A 217 4.80 -20.71 11.93
C LEU A 217 3.64 -21.68 11.58
N ASP A 218 3.03 -22.34 12.57
CA ASP A 218 1.86 -23.20 12.35
C ASP A 218 0.68 -22.43 11.75
N GLU A 219 0.41 -21.23 12.26
CA GLU A 219 -0.65 -20.35 11.76
C GLU A 219 -0.43 -19.89 10.29
N LEU A 220 0.82 -19.86 9.84
CA LEU A 220 1.20 -19.50 8.46
C LEU A 220 1.30 -20.69 7.52
N GLU A 221 1.39 -21.92 8.05
CA GLU A 221 1.59 -23.13 7.25
C GLU A 221 0.32 -23.55 6.52
N ASP A 222 0.02 -22.84 5.44
CA ASP A 222 -1.13 -23.07 4.58
C ASP A 222 -0.71 -22.82 3.12
N PRO A 223 -1.13 -23.69 2.17
CA PRO A 223 -0.77 -23.57 0.74
C PRO A 223 -1.12 -22.20 0.13
N PHE A 224 -2.12 -21.52 0.67
CA PHE A 224 -2.57 -20.23 0.18
C PHE A 224 -2.01 -19.06 0.96
N LYS A 225 -1.92 -19.14 2.29
CA LYS A 225 -1.46 -18.03 3.14
C LYS A 225 -0.02 -17.59 2.85
N LEU A 226 0.91 -18.55 2.70
CA LEU A 226 2.34 -18.30 2.54
C LEU A 226 2.85 -18.63 1.14
N TYR A 227 2.49 -19.81 0.62
CA TYR A 227 3.18 -20.41 -0.52
C TYR A 227 2.76 -19.86 -1.88
N ARG A 228 1.80 -18.92 -1.96
CA ARG A 228 1.47 -18.18 -3.18
C ARG A 228 2.49 -17.11 -3.58
N CYS A 229 3.51 -16.90 -2.77
CA CYS A 229 4.65 -16.07 -3.16
C CYS A 229 5.53 -16.79 -4.20
N HIS A 230 5.60 -16.25 -5.41
CA HIS A 230 6.42 -16.75 -6.53
C HIS A 230 7.66 -15.89 -6.78
N THR A 231 8.04 -15.04 -5.83
CA THR A 231 9.26 -14.20 -5.89
C THR A 231 9.31 -13.28 -7.13
N ILE A 232 8.17 -12.67 -7.49
CA ILE A 232 8.07 -11.74 -8.63
C ILE A 232 8.82 -10.42 -8.37
N MET A 233 9.05 -10.07 -7.09
CA MET A 233 9.81 -8.92 -6.62
C MET A 233 9.16 -7.54 -6.80
N ASN A 234 7.94 -7.44 -7.31
CA ASN A 234 7.22 -6.16 -7.41
C ASN A 234 7.08 -5.48 -6.04
N CYS A 235 6.85 -6.26 -4.99
CA CYS A 235 6.71 -5.76 -3.61
C CYS A 235 7.95 -5.00 -3.11
N SER A 236 9.14 -5.49 -3.42
CA SER A 236 10.40 -4.84 -3.01
C SER A 236 10.69 -3.59 -3.84
N ARG A 237 10.35 -3.61 -5.15
CA ARG A 237 10.56 -2.47 -6.06
C ARG A 237 9.66 -1.29 -5.75
N THR A 238 8.42 -1.55 -5.32
CA THR A 238 7.41 -0.52 -5.10
C THR A 238 7.37 0.01 -3.66
N CYS A 239 8.12 -0.60 -2.73
CA CYS A 239 8.07 -0.19 -1.33
C CYS A 239 8.62 1.23 -1.13
N PRO A 240 7.79 2.20 -0.66
CA PRO A 240 8.25 3.58 -0.48
C PRO A 240 9.23 3.75 0.69
N LYS A 241 9.39 2.70 1.52
CA LYS A 241 10.37 2.64 2.62
C LYS A 241 11.63 1.84 2.25
N GLY A 242 11.74 1.34 1.01
CA GLY A 242 12.89 0.55 0.56
C GLY A 242 13.01 -0.83 1.21
N LEU A 243 11.93 -1.35 1.80
CA LEU A 243 11.93 -2.65 2.48
C LEU A 243 11.90 -3.81 1.47
N ASN A 244 12.29 -5.01 1.93
CA ASN A 244 12.29 -6.21 1.11
C ASN A 244 11.32 -7.30 1.64
N PRO A 245 10.03 -7.21 1.35
CA PRO A 245 9.06 -8.22 1.77
C PRO A 245 9.34 -9.62 1.19
N ALA A 246 9.93 -9.69 -0.02
CA ALA A 246 10.25 -10.98 -0.63
C ALA A 246 11.32 -11.74 0.16
N LEU A 247 12.32 -11.04 0.69
CA LEU A 247 13.32 -11.64 1.57
C LEU A 247 12.68 -12.16 2.87
N ALA A 248 11.84 -11.37 3.52
CA ALA A 248 11.14 -11.79 4.72
C ALA A 248 10.31 -13.08 4.48
N ILE A 249 9.61 -13.17 3.35
CA ILE A 249 8.85 -14.37 2.98
C ILE A 249 9.78 -15.56 2.74
N ALA A 250 10.95 -15.36 2.12
CA ALA A 250 11.93 -16.42 1.91
C ALA A 250 12.48 -16.95 3.23
N GLU A 251 12.75 -16.06 4.19
CA GLU A 251 13.21 -16.48 5.53
C GLU A 251 12.14 -17.27 6.30
N ILE A 252 10.86 -16.87 6.24
CA ILE A 252 9.76 -17.69 6.80
C ILE A 252 9.79 -19.09 6.17
N LYS A 253 9.89 -19.20 4.85
CA LYS A 253 9.95 -20.50 4.16
C LYS A 253 11.16 -21.36 4.59
N LYS A 254 12.32 -20.75 4.82
CA LYS A 254 13.49 -21.45 5.38
C LYS A 254 13.23 -22.00 6.78
N LEU A 255 12.59 -21.21 7.65
CA LEU A 255 12.20 -21.67 8.98
C LEU A 255 11.21 -22.83 8.92
N MET A 256 10.25 -22.79 7.99
CA MET A 256 9.33 -23.90 7.75
C MET A 256 10.06 -25.19 7.33
N MET A 257 11.06 -25.07 6.47
CA MET A 257 11.86 -26.23 6.05
C MET A 257 12.68 -26.81 7.21
N ALA A 258 13.35 -25.95 7.99
CA ALA A 258 14.18 -26.36 9.11
C ALA A 258 13.40 -27.11 10.22
N ARG A 259 12.09 -26.86 10.36
CA ARG A 259 11.21 -27.56 11.31
C ARG A 259 10.86 -28.99 10.87
N ARG A 260 10.97 -29.29 9.57
CA ARG A 260 10.62 -30.59 8.98
C ARG A 260 11.82 -31.50 8.81
N ALA A 261 13.04 -30.98 8.96
CA ALA A 261 14.30 -31.70 8.92
C ALA A 261 14.65 -32.27 10.32
#